data_0c110dc928dcd70cb6335950950fe415
#
_entry.id   0c110dc928dcd70cb6335950950fe415
#
_cell.length_a   1.000
_cell.length_b   1.000
_cell.length_c   1.000
_cell.angle_alpha   90.00
_cell.angle_beta   90.00
_cell.angle_gamma   90.00
#
_symmetry.space_group_name_H-M   'P 1'
#
loop_
_entity.id
_entity.type
_entity.pdbx_description
1 polymer ?
#
loop_
_entity_poly.entity_id
_entity_poly.type
_entity_poly.pdbx_seq_one_letter_code
_entity_poly.pdbx_strand_id
1 'polypeptide(L)'
;MTPHIESKKEDIAEVVLMPGDPLRAKYIAEKFLTDYKLVNKIRNMFGYTGYYKGKRVTVFASGMGIPSIGIYSYELYKFYDVKKIIRIGTSGSFNKNIKVLDVVLSEGAYCKSYFDQLFDGNDINFIKSSSSLNKTIKKTAEKENIPLKFGKTITSDVFDLYSSSKEKFKDNYPEDDYLAVEMEAFGLFYLANRLGKEAACLMTVVDSVYDDKSLTSEEREQSLDQMITLALDAAII
;
A
#
# COMPACT_ATOMS: atom_id res chain seq x y z
N MET A 1 0.23 -4.14 23.45
CA MET A 1 -1.01 -4.76 22.94
C MET A 1 -2.06 -3.68 22.80
N THR A 2 -2.69 -3.62 21.65
CA THR A 2 -3.76 -2.67 21.33
C THR A 2 -5.04 -3.44 21.01
N PRO A 3 -6.21 -2.80 20.78
CA PRO A 3 -7.44 -3.54 20.48
C PRO A 3 -7.37 -4.43 19.23
N HIS A 4 -6.49 -4.12 18.28
CA HIS A 4 -6.43 -4.82 16.99
C HIS A 4 -5.09 -5.54 16.75
N ILE A 5 -4.09 -5.34 17.61
CA ILE A 5 -2.75 -5.95 17.50
C ILE A 5 -2.36 -6.56 18.85
N GLU A 6 -2.20 -7.90 18.86
CA GLU A 6 -1.86 -8.67 20.09
C GLU A 6 -0.36 -8.77 20.37
N SER A 7 0.48 -8.31 19.43
CA SER A 7 1.94 -8.36 19.57
C SER A 7 2.44 -7.57 20.77
N LYS A 8 3.60 -7.93 21.25
CA LYS A 8 4.42 -7.02 22.04
C LYS A 8 5.12 -6.02 21.11
N LYS A 9 5.53 -4.88 21.65
CA LYS A 9 6.18 -3.81 20.88
C LYS A 9 7.47 -4.30 20.21
N GLU A 10 8.27 -5.05 20.94
CA GLU A 10 9.51 -5.66 20.47
C GLU A 10 9.33 -6.72 19.38
N ASP A 11 8.12 -7.24 19.18
CA ASP A 11 7.84 -8.20 18.14
C ASP A 11 7.66 -7.57 16.75
N ILE A 12 7.39 -6.29 16.67
CA ILE A 12 7.19 -5.54 15.41
C ILE A 12 8.50 -4.85 15.02
N ALA A 13 8.83 -4.89 13.73
CA ALA A 13 9.99 -4.16 13.18
C ALA A 13 9.64 -2.69 12.94
N GLU A 14 10.67 -1.83 12.89
CA GLU A 14 10.49 -0.40 12.57
C GLU A 14 10.00 -0.14 11.13
N VAL A 15 10.16 -1.14 10.26
CA VAL A 15 9.70 -1.09 8.86
C VAL A 15 8.67 -2.16 8.62
N VAL A 16 7.54 -1.77 8.03
CA VAL A 16 6.41 -2.66 7.73
C VAL A 16 6.09 -2.64 6.24
N LEU A 17 6.03 -3.82 5.62
CA LEU A 17 5.34 -4.01 4.36
C LEU A 17 3.88 -4.30 4.64
N MET A 18 2.98 -3.58 3.96
CA MET A 18 1.55 -3.64 4.28
C MET A 18 0.70 -4.02 3.07
N PRO A 19 0.51 -5.33 2.79
CA PRO A 19 -0.51 -5.79 1.85
C PRO A 19 -1.92 -5.59 2.42
N GLY A 20 -2.93 -5.46 1.54
CA GLY A 20 -4.33 -5.46 1.96
C GLY A 20 -4.80 -6.84 2.44
N ASP A 21 -4.40 -7.88 1.72
CA ASP A 21 -4.83 -9.27 1.91
C ASP A 21 -3.99 -9.98 2.98
N PRO A 22 -4.62 -10.57 4.02
CA PRO A 22 -3.93 -11.35 5.05
C PRO A 22 -3.19 -12.59 4.51
N LEU A 23 -3.74 -13.25 3.51
CA LEU A 23 -3.07 -14.41 2.89
C LEU A 23 -1.85 -13.99 2.09
N ARG A 24 -1.86 -12.79 1.50
CA ARG A 24 -0.67 -12.22 0.88
C ARG A 24 0.41 -11.89 1.91
N ALA A 25 0.03 -11.40 3.10
CA ALA A 25 1.00 -11.23 4.19
C ALA A 25 1.68 -12.55 4.58
N LYS A 26 0.90 -13.64 4.64
CA LYS A 26 1.41 -14.99 4.88
C LYS A 26 2.35 -15.44 3.75
N TYR A 27 1.91 -15.33 2.50
CA TYR A 27 2.72 -15.67 1.33
C TYR A 27 4.07 -14.97 1.31
N ILE A 28 4.09 -13.65 1.58
CA ILE A 28 5.33 -12.88 1.63
C ILE A 28 6.26 -13.39 2.74
N ALA A 29 5.72 -13.66 3.92
CA ALA A 29 6.50 -14.20 5.02
C ALA A 29 7.11 -15.57 4.67
N GLU A 30 6.32 -16.47 4.12
CA GLU A 30 6.76 -17.83 3.76
C GLU A 30 7.78 -17.86 2.62
N LYS A 31 7.62 -16.98 1.63
CA LYS A 31 8.47 -17.00 0.43
C LYS A 31 9.75 -16.17 0.57
N PHE A 32 9.68 -15.04 1.27
CA PHE A 32 10.76 -14.05 1.24
C PHE A 32 11.49 -13.87 2.58
N LEU A 33 10.88 -14.22 3.72
CA LEU A 33 11.50 -14.01 5.02
C LEU A 33 12.10 -15.28 5.58
N THR A 34 13.23 -15.14 6.28
CA THR A 34 13.80 -16.19 7.12
C THR A 34 13.45 -15.95 8.59
N ASP A 35 13.43 -17.04 9.39
CA ASP A 35 13.17 -16.98 10.84
C ASP A 35 11.92 -16.17 11.21
N TYR A 36 10.89 -16.24 10.35
CA TYR A 36 9.67 -15.48 10.55
C TYR A 36 8.76 -16.14 11.61
N LYS A 37 8.03 -15.31 12.31
CA LYS A 37 6.99 -15.73 13.25
C LYS A 37 5.70 -14.95 13.04
N LEU A 38 4.55 -15.59 13.26
CA LEU A 38 3.25 -14.95 13.31
C LEU A 38 3.21 -14.08 14.59
N VAL A 39 2.99 -12.78 14.42
CA VAL A 39 2.95 -11.81 15.51
C VAL A 39 1.57 -11.24 15.74
N ASN A 40 0.65 -11.37 14.78
CA ASN A 40 -0.76 -10.98 14.95
C ASN A 40 -1.69 -11.89 14.15
N LYS A 41 -2.83 -12.23 14.76
CA LYS A 41 -3.95 -12.96 14.12
C LYS A 41 -5.33 -12.43 14.51
N ILE A 42 -5.38 -11.34 15.31
CA ILE A 42 -6.66 -10.72 15.68
C ILE A 42 -7.40 -10.34 14.42
N ARG A 43 -8.69 -10.70 14.33
CA ARG A 43 -9.57 -10.47 13.19
C ARG A 43 -9.06 -11.09 11.88
N ASN A 44 -8.21 -12.11 11.93
CA ASN A 44 -7.48 -12.69 10.81
C ASN A 44 -6.56 -11.69 10.08
N MET A 45 -6.26 -10.55 10.68
CA MET A 45 -5.32 -9.59 10.13
C MET A 45 -3.91 -10.03 10.47
N PHE A 46 -3.36 -10.91 9.62
CA PHE A 46 -2.09 -11.56 9.88
C PHE A 46 -0.92 -10.57 9.80
N GLY A 47 -0.08 -10.65 10.84
CA GLY A 47 1.21 -9.97 10.88
C GLY A 47 2.33 -10.98 11.13
N TYR A 48 3.40 -10.88 10.36
CA TYR A 48 4.59 -11.71 10.47
C TYR A 48 5.84 -10.84 10.59
N THR A 49 6.73 -11.19 11.50
CA THR A 49 8.05 -10.55 11.59
C THR A 49 9.13 -11.58 11.37
N GLY A 50 10.09 -11.26 10.53
CA GLY A 50 11.22 -12.11 10.18
C GLY A 50 12.39 -11.30 9.64
N TYR A 51 13.28 -11.94 8.93
CA TYR A 51 14.46 -11.30 8.35
C TYR A 51 14.47 -11.41 6.83
N TYR A 52 14.76 -10.31 6.17
CA TYR A 52 15.02 -10.23 4.74
C TYR A 52 16.46 -9.74 4.51
N LYS A 53 17.30 -10.55 3.86
CA LYS A 53 18.73 -10.23 3.66
C LYS A 53 19.43 -9.78 4.96
N GLY A 54 19.09 -10.44 6.08
CA GLY A 54 19.66 -10.15 7.41
C GLY A 54 19.09 -8.90 8.11
N LYS A 55 18.14 -8.20 7.54
CA LYS A 55 17.45 -7.06 8.16
C LYS A 55 16.05 -7.45 8.62
N ARG A 56 15.67 -6.98 9.80
CA ARG A 56 14.37 -7.29 10.40
C ARG A 56 13.26 -6.49 9.71
N VAL A 57 12.21 -7.18 9.26
CA VAL A 57 11.05 -6.60 8.57
C VAL A 57 9.78 -7.23 9.13
N THR A 58 8.72 -6.45 9.26
CA THR A 58 7.37 -6.94 9.51
C THR A 58 6.54 -6.86 8.24
N VAL A 59 5.79 -7.90 7.94
CA VAL A 59 4.72 -7.90 6.93
C VAL A 59 3.40 -7.97 7.67
N PHE A 60 2.55 -6.96 7.51
CA PHE A 60 1.32 -6.84 8.30
C PHE A 60 0.15 -6.44 7.38
N ALA A 61 -0.90 -7.25 7.35
CA ALA A 61 -2.07 -6.96 6.51
C ALA A 61 -2.88 -5.76 7.02
N SER A 62 -3.46 -5.01 6.09
CA SER A 62 -4.27 -3.83 6.42
C SER A 62 -5.78 -4.05 6.29
N GLY A 63 -6.23 -5.11 5.59
CA GLY A 63 -7.59 -5.17 5.07
C GLY A 63 -7.79 -4.18 3.92
N MET A 64 -9.04 -3.93 3.55
CA MET A 64 -9.43 -3.04 2.46
C MET A 64 -10.06 -1.75 2.98
N GLY A 65 -9.78 -0.65 2.28
CA GLY A 65 -10.39 0.66 2.51
C GLY A 65 -9.71 1.49 3.60
N ILE A 66 -9.90 2.80 3.51
CA ILE A 66 -9.31 3.80 4.43
C ILE A 66 -9.58 3.48 5.91
N PRO A 67 -10.81 3.12 6.35
CA PRO A 67 -11.04 2.82 7.76
C PRO A 67 -10.20 1.66 8.28
N SER A 68 -10.01 0.62 7.46
CA SER A 68 -9.24 -0.56 7.87
C SER A 68 -7.75 -0.24 7.99
N ILE A 69 -7.13 0.28 6.91
CA ILE A 69 -5.70 0.65 6.97
C ILE A 69 -5.46 1.73 8.02
N GLY A 70 -6.43 2.62 8.24
CA GLY A 70 -6.37 3.66 9.26
C GLY A 70 -6.18 3.09 10.67
N ILE A 71 -6.91 2.03 11.03
CA ILE A 71 -6.75 1.36 12.33
C ILE A 71 -5.34 0.80 12.48
N TYR A 72 -4.92 -0.07 11.56
CA TYR A 72 -3.67 -0.81 11.71
C TYR A 72 -2.44 0.08 11.59
N SER A 73 -2.42 1.02 10.62
CA SER A 73 -1.28 1.93 10.46
C SER A 73 -1.17 2.91 11.64
N TYR A 74 -2.29 3.42 12.17
CA TYR A 74 -2.27 4.26 13.36
C TYR A 74 -1.69 3.53 14.56
N GLU A 75 -2.18 2.30 14.84
CA GLU A 75 -1.67 1.52 15.97
C GLU A 75 -0.19 1.19 15.81
N LEU A 76 0.25 0.77 14.63
CA LEU A 76 1.65 0.46 14.34
C LEU A 76 2.56 1.69 14.54
N TYR A 77 2.19 2.84 14.01
CA TYR A 77 2.96 4.07 14.17
C TYR A 77 2.98 4.58 15.61
N LYS A 78 1.82 4.56 16.28
CA LYS A 78 1.66 5.21 17.58
C LYS A 78 2.17 4.37 18.75
N PHE A 79 2.00 3.04 18.69
CA PHE A 79 2.21 2.17 19.84
C PHE A 79 3.34 1.14 19.64
N TYR A 80 3.77 0.90 18.38
CA TYR A 80 4.77 -0.13 18.07
C TYR A 80 6.08 0.42 17.49
N ASP A 81 6.30 1.74 17.58
CA ASP A 81 7.51 2.42 17.09
C ASP A 81 7.80 2.23 15.60
N VAL A 82 6.84 1.83 14.81
CA VAL A 82 6.98 1.74 13.37
C VAL A 82 7.35 3.13 12.82
N LYS A 83 8.38 3.19 12.00
CA LYS A 83 8.87 4.42 11.39
C LYS A 83 8.44 4.56 9.94
N LYS A 84 8.40 3.42 9.22
CA LYS A 84 8.11 3.38 7.79
C LYS A 84 7.07 2.29 7.49
N ILE A 85 6.07 2.62 6.69
CA ILE A 85 5.14 1.63 6.11
C ILE A 85 5.19 1.77 4.59
N ILE A 86 5.48 0.68 3.90
CA ILE A 86 5.34 0.54 2.45
C ILE A 86 4.11 -0.31 2.18
N ARG A 87 3.03 0.34 1.73
CA ARG A 87 1.87 -0.39 1.23
C ARG A 87 2.24 -1.07 -0.08
N ILE A 88 1.84 -2.32 -0.22
CA ILE A 88 1.99 -3.11 -1.44
C ILE A 88 0.63 -3.68 -1.83
N GLY A 89 0.11 -3.30 -2.97
CA GLY A 89 -1.25 -3.61 -3.35
C GLY A 89 -1.45 -3.87 -4.82
N THR A 90 -2.71 -3.97 -5.18
CA THR A 90 -3.19 -4.00 -6.56
C THR A 90 -4.03 -2.75 -6.82
N SER A 91 -4.15 -2.35 -8.08
CA SER A 91 -4.93 -1.20 -8.50
C SER A 91 -5.60 -1.43 -9.84
N GLY A 92 -6.65 -0.67 -10.11
CA GLY A 92 -7.14 -0.42 -11.45
C GLY A 92 -6.47 0.80 -12.08
N SER A 93 -6.67 1.01 -13.39
CA SER A 93 -6.24 2.22 -14.08
C SER A 93 -7.26 2.69 -15.11
N PHE A 94 -7.46 4.02 -15.16
CA PHE A 94 -8.20 4.74 -16.21
C PHE A 94 -7.27 5.52 -17.15
N ASN A 95 -5.96 5.29 -17.06
CA ASN A 95 -4.94 5.99 -17.80
C ASN A 95 -4.49 5.15 -19.00
N LYS A 96 -4.61 5.70 -20.23
CA LYS A 96 -4.24 5.01 -21.47
C LYS A 96 -2.74 4.65 -21.59
N ASN A 97 -1.89 5.31 -20.79
CA ASN A 97 -0.45 5.09 -20.79
C ASN A 97 -0.01 4.04 -19.75
N ILE A 98 -0.97 3.51 -18.99
CA ILE A 98 -0.75 2.50 -17.95
C ILE A 98 -1.35 1.18 -18.40
N LYS A 99 -0.54 0.14 -18.36
CA LYS A 99 -0.91 -1.22 -18.78
C LYS A 99 -1.08 -2.14 -17.58
N VAL A 100 -1.85 -3.19 -17.78
CA VAL A 100 -1.89 -4.32 -16.85
C VAL A 100 -0.46 -4.86 -16.64
N LEU A 101 -0.09 -5.11 -15.39
CA LEU A 101 1.25 -5.48 -14.89
C LEU A 101 2.25 -4.33 -14.70
N ASP A 102 1.92 -3.10 -15.07
CA ASP A 102 2.76 -1.97 -14.69
C ASP A 102 2.83 -1.85 -13.16
N VAL A 103 4.04 -1.58 -12.65
CA VAL A 103 4.25 -1.23 -11.24
C VAL A 103 4.19 0.27 -11.08
N VAL A 104 3.28 0.75 -10.24
CA VAL A 104 3.05 2.17 -9.96
C VAL A 104 3.51 2.50 -8.55
N LEU A 105 4.34 3.55 -8.41
CA LEU A 105 4.67 4.20 -7.15
C LEU A 105 3.87 5.50 -7.03
N SER A 106 3.08 5.62 -5.98
CA SER A 106 2.26 6.81 -5.75
C SER A 106 3.11 8.00 -5.27
N GLU A 107 3.06 9.10 -6.01
CA GLU A 107 3.57 10.40 -5.57
C GLU A 107 2.73 10.99 -4.44
N GLY A 108 1.43 10.76 -4.51
CA GLY A 108 0.43 11.20 -3.57
C GLY A 108 -0.95 10.74 -4.03
N ALA A 109 -1.90 10.74 -3.13
CA ALA A 109 -3.24 10.25 -3.35
C ALA A 109 -4.28 11.36 -3.24
N TYR A 110 -5.17 11.44 -4.23
CA TYR A 110 -6.39 12.22 -4.18
C TYR A 110 -7.52 11.36 -3.61
N CYS A 111 -8.35 11.95 -2.77
CA CYS A 111 -9.51 11.29 -2.18
C CYS A 111 -10.62 12.30 -1.85
N LYS A 112 -11.87 11.83 -1.88
CA LYS A 112 -13.07 12.57 -1.42
C LYS A 112 -13.67 11.97 -0.13
N SER A 113 -12.89 11.22 0.62
CA SER A 113 -13.34 10.65 1.90
C SER A 113 -13.48 11.73 2.97
N TYR A 114 -14.35 11.49 3.93
CA TYR A 114 -14.45 12.30 5.16
C TYR A 114 -13.44 11.88 6.24
N PHE A 115 -12.46 11.04 5.92
CA PHE A 115 -11.55 10.47 6.90
C PHE A 115 -10.77 11.53 7.69
N ASP A 116 -10.19 12.50 7.01
CA ASP A 116 -9.42 13.58 7.60
C ASP A 116 -10.29 14.56 8.42
N GLN A 117 -11.52 14.84 7.97
CA GLN A 117 -12.48 15.65 8.71
C GLN A 117 -12.88 14.98 10.02
N LEU A 118 -13.16 13.68 9.99
CA LEU A 118 -13.54 12.92 11.19
C LEU A 118 -12.34 12.67 12.11
N PHE A 119 -11.12 12.61 11.56
CA PHE A 119 -9.92 12.35 12.34
C PHE A 119 -9.47 13.58 13.14
N ASP A 120 -9.39 14.74 12.53
CA ASP A 120 -8.89 15.98 13.18
C ASP A 120 -9.44 17.30 12.60
N GLY A 121 -10.55 17.25 11.88
CA GLY A 121 -11.26 18.44 11.37
C GLY A 121 -10.64 19.07 10.12
N ASN A 122 -9.69 18.40 9.44
CA ASN A 122 -9.13 18.89 8.17
C ASN A 122 -10.10 18.63 6.99
N ASP A 123 -9.86 19.34 5.88
CA ASP A 123 -10.56 19.15 4.61
C ASP A 123 -9.50 19.12 3.48
N ILE A 124 -8.85 17.98 3.35
CA ILE A 124 -7.73 17.78 2.43
C ILE A 124 -8.13 16.74 1.37
N ASN A 125 -8.12 17.14 0.12
CA ASN A 125 -8.45 16.21 -0.98
C ASN A 125 -7.21 15.56 -1.63
N PHE A 126 -6.00 16.03 -1.33
CA PHE A 126 -4.77 15.45 -1.87
C PHE A 126 -3.67 15.47 -0.81
N ILE A 127 -2.99 14.34 -0.64
CA ILE A 127 -1.86 14.22 0.27
C ILE A 127 -0.68 13.50 -0.39
N LYS A 128 0.53 14.02 -0.19
CA LYS A 128 1.76 13.43 -0.73
C LYS A 128 2.24 12.27 0.13
N SER A 129 2.81 11.27 -0.52
CA SER A 129 3.63 10.24 0.11
C SER A 129 4.98 10.80 0.55
N SER A 130 5.77 10.01 1.28
CA SER A 130 7.10 10.43 1.76
C SER A 130 8.11 10.51 0.62
N SER A 131 8.62 11.70 0.35
CA SER A 131 9.57 11.95 -0.74
C SER A 131 10.90 11.20 -0.56
N SER A 132 11.39 11.08 0.69
CA SER A 132 12.58 10.31 1.07
C SER A 132 12.44 8.84 0.70
N LEU A 133 11.32 8.23 1.11
CA LEU A 133 11.04 6.83 0.86
C LEU A 133 10.82 6.56 -0.64
N ASN A 134 10.10 7.44 -1.34
CA ASN A 134 9.95 7.34 -2.79
C ASN A 134 11.28 7.45 -3.54
N LYS A 135 12.19 8.32 -3.09
CA LYS A 135 13.54 8.41 -3.66
C LYS A 135 14.31 7.12 -3.50
N THR A 136 14.21 6.48 -2.33
CA THR A 136 14.84 5.16 -2.07
C THR A 136 14.25 4.11 -3.00
N ILE A 137 12.92 3.99 -3.08
CA ILE A 137 12.25 3.02 -3.95
C ILE A 137 12.63 3.22 -5.42
N LYS A 138 12.64 4.45 -5.92
CA LYS A 138 13.05 4.75 -7.31
C LYS A 138 14.49 4.32 -7.61
N LYS A 139 15.43 4.62 -6.72
CA LYS A 139 16.83 4.20 -6.87
C LYS A 139 16.98 2.67 -6.84
N THR A 140 16.19 2.00 -6.01
CA THR A 140 16.19 0.53 -5.95
C THR A 140 15.64 -0.04 -7.27
N ALA A 141 14.55 0.51 -7.79
CA ALA A 141 13.97 0.09 -9.07
C ALA A 141 14.96 0.27 -10.24
N GLU A 142 15.66 1.41 -10.29
CA GLU A 142 16.71 1.67 -11.29
C GLU A 142 17.83 0.64 -11.20
N LYS A 143 18.32 0.37 -9.99
CA LYS A 143 19.42 -0.61 -9.75
C LYS A 143 19.02 -2.02 -10.17
N GLU A 144 17.76 -2.40 -9.97
CA GLU A 144 17.24 -3.74 -10.26
C GLU A 144 16.63 -3.86 -11.66
N ASN A 145 16.68 -2.77 -12.46
CA ASN A 145 16.08 -2.69 -13.79
C ASN A 145 14.56 -3.00 -13.79
N ILE A 146 13.87 -2.59 -12.73
CA ILE A 146 12.40 -2.72 -12.62
C ILE A 146 11.73 -1.50 -13.22
N PRO A 147 10.92 -1.64 -14.29
CA PRO A 147 10.15 -0.54 -14.83
C PRO A 147 9.18 -0.01 -13.77
N LEU A 148 9.28 1.27 -13.44
CA LEU A 148 8.46 1.91 -12.41
C LEU A 148 7.76 3.15 -12.97
N LYS A 149 6.44 3.18 -12.89
CA LYS A 149 5.63 4.37 -13.16
C LYS A 149 5.51 5.18 -11.86
N PHE A 150 5.71 6.49 -11.94
CA PHE A 150 5.64 7.37 -10.78
C PHE A 150 4.70 8.54 -11.06
N GLY A 151 3.69 8.74 -10.21
CA GLY A 151 2.73 9.83 -10.37
C GLY A 151 1.60 9.79 -9.35
N LYS A 152 0.60 10.64 -9.56
CA LYS A 152 -0.56 10.77 -8.69
C LYS A 152 -1.49 9.57 -8.82
N THR A 153 -2.17 9.25 -7.72
CA THR A 153 -3.14 8.15 -7.66
C THR A 153 -4.45 8.62 -7.03
N ILE A 154 -5.49 7.84 -7.19
CA ILE A 154 -6.79 8.06 -6.57
C ILE A 154 -6.98 6.99 -5.49
N THR A 155 -7.41 7.41 -4.31
CA THR A 155 -7.99 6.54 -3.30
C THR A 155 -9.51 6.71 -3.30
N SER A 156 -10.24 5.63 -3.51
CA SER A 156 -11.70 5.61 -3.57
C SER A 156 -12.30 4.87 -2.36
N ASP A 157 -13.38 5.40 -1.79
CA ASP A 157 -14.17 4.70 -0.76
C ASP A 157 -15.09 3.62 -1.35
N VAL A 158 -15.25 3.62 -2.67
CA VAL A 158 -16.10 2.67 -3.41
C VAL A 158 -15.26 1.97 -4.45
N PHE A 159 -15.43 0.65 -4.59
CA PHE A 159 -14.81 -0.09 -5.68
C PHE A 159 -15.36 0.45 -7.03
N ASP A 160 -14.46 0.90 -7.87
CA ASP A 160 -14.79 1.66 -9.09
C ASP A 160 -15.76 0.95 -10.05
N LEU A 161 -15.67 -0.39 -10.14
CA LEU A 161 -16.57 -1.20 -10.97
C LEU A 161 -18.01 -1.26 -10.44
N TYR A 162 -18.24 -0.89 -9.17
CA TYR A 162 -19.60 -0.81 -8.60
C TYR A 162 -20.26 0.56 -8.80
N SER A 163 -19.53 1.52 -9.33
CA SER A 163 -20.11 2.80 -9.73
C SER A 163 -21.13 2.61 -10.85
N SER A 164 -22.22 3.38 -10.83
CA SER A 164 -23.32 3.29 -11.80
C SER A 164 -22.88 3.57 -13.26
N SER A 165 -21.74 4.22 -13.44
CA SER A 165 -21.03 4.31 -14.74
C SER A 165 -19.57 4.65 -14.53
N LYS A 166 -18.70 4.14 -15.40
CA LYS A 166 -17.26 4.47 -15.41
C LYS A 166 -17.01 5.96 -15.68
N GLU A 167 -17.84 6.58 -16.49
CA GLU A 167 -17.79 8.02 -16.78
C GLU A 167 -18.09 8.84 -15.54
N LYS A 168 -19.19 8.54 -14.82
CA LYS A 168 -19.53 9.22 -13.56
C LYS A 168 -18.48 9.03 -12.46
N PHE A 169 -17.78 7.89 -12.47
CA PHE A 169 -16.68 7.70 -11.53
C PHE A 169 -15.55 8.71 -11.80
N LYS A 170 -15.14 8.87 -13.07
CA LYS A 170 -14.13 9.85 -13.46
C LYS A 170 -14.53 11.29 -13.13
N ASP A 171 -15.80 11.65 -13.36
CA ASP A 171 -16.33 13.00 -13.09
C ASP A 171 -16.23 13.41 -11.61
N ASN A 172 -16.06 12.44 -10.71
CA ASN A 172 -15.87 12.70 -9.29
C ASN A 172 -14.46 13.20 -8.93
N TYR A 173 -13.50 13.13 -9.85
CA TYR A 173 -12.12 13.49 -9.59
C TYR A 173 -11.69 14.65 -10.48
N PRO A 174 -10.76 15.53 -10.03
CA PRO A 174 -10.22 16.59 -10.87
C PRO A 174 -9.61 16.04 -12.14
N GLU A 175 -9.68 16.82 -13.22
CA GLU A 175 -8.92 16.51 -14.43
C GLU A 175 -7.42 16.55 -14.11
N ASP A 176 -6.79 15.40 -14.04
CA ASP A 176 -5.37 15.22 -13.81
C ASP A 176 -4.92 13.86 -14.38
N ASP A 177 -3.63 13.70 -14.58
CA ASP A 177 -3.05 12.46 -15.11
C ASP A 177 -2.81 11.43 -13.98
N TYR A 178 -3.89 10.93 -13.40
CA TYR A 178 -3.81 9.88 -12.38
C TYR A 178 -3.42 8.55 -13.03
N LEU A 179 -2.45 7.86 -12.41
CA LEU A 179 -1.92 6.60 -12.94
C LEU A 179 -2.74 5.38 -12.50
N ALA A 180 -3.28 5.40 -11.29
CA ALA A 180 -3.93 4.24 -10.69
C ALA A 180 -5.05 4.64 -9.71
N VAL A 181 -5.95 3.70 -9.47
CA VAL A 181 -7.05 3.79 -8.50
C VAL A 181 -6.93 2.63 -7.52
N GLU A 182 -6.98 2.93 -6.23
CA GLU A 182 -6.95 1.96 -5.14
C GLU A 182 -7.81 2.49 -3.97
N MET A 183 -7.76 1.89 -2.77
CA MET A 183 -8.73 2.21 -1.70
C MET A 183 -8.08 2.59 -0.35
N GLU A 184 -6.75 2.77 -0.23
CA GLU A 184 -6.08 2.89 1.08
C GLU A 184 -5.01 3.98 1.20
N ALA A 185 -4.33 4.33 0.11
CA ALA A 185 -3.12 5.14 0.15
C ALA A 185 -3.32 6.51 0.81
N PHE A 186 -4.46 7.17 0.57
CA PHE A 186 -4.77 8.46 1.20
C PHE A 186 -4.75 8.35 2.73
N GLY A 187 -5.46 7.37 3.31
CA GLY A 187 -5.51 7.18 4.76
C GLY A 187 -4.13 6.89 5.36
N LEU A 188 -3.33 6.05 4.70
CA LEU A 188 -1.97 5.75 5.13
C LEU A 188 -1.07 7.00 5.10
N PHE A 189 -1.07 7.76 3.99
CA PHE A 189 -0.26 8.97 3.85
C PHE A 189 -0.68 10.05 4.84
N TYR A 190 -2.00 10.18 5.07
CA TYR A 190 -2.55 11.10 6.04
C TYR A 190 -2.01 10.83 7.44
N LEU A 191 -2.11 9.59 7.91
CA LEU A 191 -1.64 9.21 9.24
C LEU A 191 -0.12 9.31 9.37
N ALA A 192 0.64 8.91 8.36
CA ALA A 192 2.09 9.06 8.36
C ALA A 192 2.49 10.53 8.49
N ASN A 193 1.89 11.42 7.72
CA ASN A 193 2.14 12.86 7.79
C ASN A 193 1.80 13.43 9.17
N ARG A 194 0.62 13.11 9.71
CA ARG A 194 0.15 13.59 11.03
C ARG A 194 1.01 13.10 12.19
N LEU A 195 1.59 11.93 12.08
CA LEU A 195 2.41 11.30 13.12
C LEU A 195 3.91 11.50 12.93
N GLY A 196 4.35 12.25 11.89
CA GLY A 196 5.76 12.47 11.58
C GLY A 196 6.49 11.18 11.20
N LYS A 197 5.80 10.31 10.45
CA LYS A 197 6.28 9.00 9.99
C LYS A 197 6.41 8.97 8.47
N GLU A 198 6.96 7.88 7.93
CA GLU A 198 7.12 7.71 6.49
C GLU A 198 6.14 6.69 5.92
N ALA A 199 5.56 7.00 4.76
CA ALA A 199 4.72 6.10 4.01
C ALA A 199 4.97 6.18 2.51
N ALA A 200 4.93 5.03 1.84
CA ALA A 200 4.89 4.90 0.39
C ALA A 200 3.82 3.87 -0.02
N CYS A 201 3.39 3.93 -1.27
CA CYS A 201 2.45 2.96 -1.83
C CYS A 201 2.95 2.50 -3.20
N LEU A 202 3.23 1.20 -3.30
CA LEU A 202 3.52 0.47 -4.54
C LEU A 202 2.30 -0.37 -4.92
N MET A 203 1.96 -0.38 -6.19
CA MET A 203 0.82 -1.13 -6.72
C MET A 203 1.19 -1.80 -8.02
N THR A 204 0.72 -3.03 -8.22
CA THR A 204 0.67 -3.64 -9.56
C THR A 204 -0.72 -3.38 -10.14
N VAL A 205 -0.78 -2.87 -11.35
CA VAL A 205 -2.03 -2.66 -12.06
C VAL A 205 -2.57 -4.01 -12.52
N VAL A 206 -3.77 -4.38 -12.10
CA VAL A 206 -4.39 -5.67 -12.42
C VAL A 206 -5.61 -5.54 -13.34
N ASP A 207 -6.16 -4.34 -13.44
CA ASP A 207 -7.31 -4.01 -14.30
C ASP A 207 -7.07 -2.66 -14.97
N SER A 208 -7.43 -2.54 -16.27
CA SER A 208 -7.38 -1.27 -17.01
C SER A 208 -8.59 -1.16 -17.92
N VAL A 209 -9.17 0.04 -18.02
CA VAL A 209 -10.28 0.27 -18.97
C VAL A 209 -9.81 0.32 -20.42
N TYR A 210 -8.52 0.37 -20.65
CA TYR A 210 -7.88 0.43 -21.97
C TYR A 210 -7.12 -0.85 -22.34
N ASP A 211 -7.19 -1.89 -21.51
CA ASP A 211 -6.50 -3.16 -21.72
C ASP A 211 -7.49 -4.29 -21.37
N ASP A 212 -7.90 -5.06 -22.37
CA ASP A 212 -8.82 -6.19 -22.19
C ASP A 212 -8.14 -7.42 -21.55
N LYS A 213 -6.86 -7.30 -21.18
CA LYS A 213 -6.12 -8.38 -20.54
C LYS A 213 -6.68 -8.61 -19.15
N SER A 214 -7.28 -9.77 -18.94
CA SER A 214 -7.64 -10.27 -17.60
C SER A 214 -6.57 -11.25 -17.13
N LEU A 215 -6.07 -11.03 -15.91
CA LEU A 215 -5.10 -11.93 -15.30
C LEU A 215 -5.81 -13.09 -14.63
N THR A 216 -5.28 -14.30 -14.80
CA THR A 216 -5.64 -15.46 -13.96
C THR A 216 -5.21 -15.21 -12.50
N SER A 217 -5.75 -16.00 -11.57
CA SER A 217 -5.32 -15.90 -10.17
C SER A 217 -3.82 -16.17 -10.00
N GLU A 218 -3.26 -17.11 -10.76
CA GLU A 218 -1.85 -17.45 -10.73
C GLU A 218 -0.98 -16.31 -11.31
N GLU A 219 -1.37 -15.73 -12.45
CA GLU A 219 -0.68 -14.58 -13.02
C GLU A 219 -0.74 -13.36 -12.08
N ARG A 220 -1.86 -13.14 -11.39
CA ARG A 220 -1.95 -12.08 -10.36
C ARG A 220 -0.97 -12.32 -9.21
N GLU A 221 -0.84 -13.57 -8.75
CA GLU A 221 0.09 -13.92 -7.67
C GLU A 221 1.55 -13.71 -8.09
N GLN A 222 1.95 -14.25 -9.24
CA GLN A 222 3.32 -14.15 -9.74
C GLN A 222 3.71 -12.73 -10.15
N SER A 223 2.79 -11.94 -10.70
CA SER A 223 3.04 -10.55 -11.10
C SER A 223 3.34 -9.63 -9.92
N LEU A 224 2.92 -10.02 -8.71
CA LEU A 224 3.18 -9.23 -7.52
C LEU A 224 4.60 -9.40 -6.97
N ASP A 225 5.29 -10.48 -7.32
CA ASP A 225 6.62 -10.77 -6.80
C ASP A 225 7.64 -9.69 -7.15
N GLN A 226 7.57 -9.12 -8.34
CA GLN A 226 8.44 -8.01 -8.74
C GLN A 226 8.26 -6.78 -7.84
N MET A 227 7.00 -6.39 -7.61
CA MET A 227 6.68 -5.28 -6.70
C MET A 227 7.07 -5.60 -5.25
N ILE A 228 6.82 -6.84 -4.80
CA ILE A 228 7.17 -7.30 -3.44
C ILE A 228 8.68 -7.24 -3.24
N THR A 229 9.46 -7.76 -4.19
CA THR A 229 10.93 -7.73 -4.14
C THR A 229 11.44 -6.29 -4.08
N LEU A 230 10.95 -5.42 -4.96
CA LEU A 230 11.30 -3.99 -4.94
C LEU A 230 11.00 -3.34 -3.59
N ALA A 231 9.83 -3.62 -3.02
CA ALA A 231 9.44 -3.07 -1.73
C ALA A 231 10.32 -3.59 -0.58
N LEU A 232 10.65 -4.89 -0.57
CA LEU A 232 11.54 -5.50 0.41
C LEU A 232 12.97 -4.94 0.32
N ASP A 233 13.51 -4.82 -0.87
CA ASP A 233 14.87 -4.28 -1.08
C ASP A 233 14.94 -2.79 -0.71
N ALA A 234 13.91 -2.01 -0.99
CA ALA A 234 13.84 -0.62 -0.55
C ALA A 234 13.63 -0.48 0.97
N ALA A 235 12.93 -1.43 1.60
CA ALA A 235 12.63 -1.40 3.03
C ALA A 235 13.87 -1.55 3.92
N ILE A 236 14.91 -2.22 3.43
CA ILE A 236 16.12 -2.52 4.21
C ILE A 236 17.27 -1.52 4.03
N ILE A 237 17.03 -0.46 3.21
CA ILE A 237 17.93 0.69 3.03
C ILE A 237 17.56 1.78 4.05
#